data_ad4d1828d6288448877d324c586016e6
#
_entry.id   ad4d1828d6288448877d324c586016e6
#
_cell.length_a   1.000
_cell.length_b   1.000
_cell.length_c   1.000
_cell.angle_alpha   90.00
_cell.angle_beta   90.00
_cell.angle_gamma   90.00
#
_symmetry.space_group_name_H-M   'P 1'
#
loop_
_entity.id
_entity.type
_entity.pdbx_description
1 polymer ?
#
loop_
_entity_poly.entity_id
_entity_poly.type
_entity_poly.pdbx_seq_one_letter_code
_entity_poly.pdbx_strand_id
1 'polypeptide(L)'
;MPYKQGWETLVRNYKQVIQENAELNVSLKADLQKESEKATRAQLNMLKIQLDPHFMFNSLNALVGLIDENPKKAEHFTLELSRVYKYIVANIDADFISLKEGIDFICNYCRLIEIRYPQQFKIQIAEDLVKSSEESILPLSLQLLVENAIKHNQHSTESPLMIHIMREDNYICVSNTLHPYPENEQQNFVDSTGIGMKNLYERYKLLTDRIPVVLKTKFEYIVKVPII
;
A
#
# COMPACT_ATOMS: atom_id res chain seq x y z
N MET A 1 -46.14 -48.39 -35.37
CA MET A 1 -45.89 -46.95 -35.60
C MET A 1 -44.58 -46.50 -34.89
N PRO A 2 -43.42 -46.76 -35.47
CA PRO A 2 -42.12 -46.50 -34.80
C PRO A 2 -41.74 -45.02 -34.73
N TYR A 3 -42.27 -44.16 -35.60
CA TYR A 3 -41.89 -42.75 -35.64
C TYR A 3 -42.31 -41.91 -34.43
N LYS A 4 -43.39 -42.23 -33.74
CA LYS A 4 -43.92 -41.48 -32.59
C LYS A 4 -43.05 -41.62 -31.36
N GLN A 5 -42.50 -42.82 -31.11
CA GLN A 5 -41.59 -43.07 -29.99
C GLN A 5 -40.23 -42.36 -30.17
N GLY A 6 -39.74 -42.27 -31.39
CA GLY A 6 -38.48 -41.54 -31.66
C GLY A 6 -38.58 -40.04 -31.38
N TRP A 7 -39.72 -39.41 -31.75
CA TRP A 7 -39.96 -38.00 -31.48
C TRP A 7 -40.12 -37.69 -29.98
N GLU A 8 -40.81 -38.54 -29.23
CA GLU A 8 -40.96 -38.36 -27.78
C GLU A 8 -39.63 -38.45 -27.04
N THR A 9 -38.75 -39.35 -27.44
CA THR A 9 -37.41 -39.49 -26.92
C THR A 9 -36.55 -38.25 -27.26
N LEU A 10 -36.61 -37.76 -28.50
CA LEU A 10 -35.87 -36.57 -28.92
C LEU A 10 -36.30 -35.31 -28.14
N VAL A 11 -37.60 -35.10 -27.97
CA VAL A 11 -38.16 -33.98 -27.20
C VAL A 11 -37.76 -34.06 -25.72
N ARG A 12 -37.75 -35.26 -25.16
CA ARG A 12 -37.31 -35.47 -23.78
C ARG A 12 -35.83 -35.09 -23.60
N ASN A 13 -34.96 -35.58 -24.46
CA ASN A 13 -33.54 -35.29 -24.44
C ASN A 13 -33.27 -33.78 -24.63
N TYR A 14 -34.01 -33.15 -25.55
CA TYR A 14 -33.87 -31.69 -25.78
C TYR A 14 -34.30 -30.88 -24.56
N LYS A 15 -35.38 -31.26 -23.88
CA LYS A 15 -35.82 -30.61 -22.63
C LYS A 15 -34.79 -30.80 -21.52
N GLN A 16 -34.20 -31.99 -21.41
CA GLN A 16 -33.17 -32.27 -20.44
C GLN A 16 -31.92 -31.37 -20.64
N VAL A 17 -31.45 -31.26 -21.90
CA VAL A 17 -30.30 -30.40 -22.26
C VAL A 17 -30.60 -28.92 -21.94
N ILE A 18 -31.82 -28.47 -22.24
CA ILE A 18 -32.21 -27.08 -21.89
C ILE A 18 -32.18 -26.86 -20.38
N GLN A 19 -32.68 -27.82 -19.62
CA GLN A 19 -32.71 -27.71 -18.14
C GLN A 19 -31.29 -27.75 -17.54
N GLU A 20 -30.43 -28.64 -17.99
CA GLU A 20 -29.03 -28.73 -17.58
C GLU A 20 -28.27 -27.45 -17.95
N ASN A 21 -28.47 -26.88 -19.10
CA ASN A 21 -27.87 -25.59 -19.48
C ASN A 21 -28.40 -24.43 -18.64
N ALA A 22 -29.68 -24.43 -18.26
CA ALA A 22 -30.25 -23.40 -17.41
C ALA A 22 -29.67 -23.49 -16.00
N GLU A 23 -29.53 -24.68 -15.43
CA GLU A 23 -28.90 -24.91 -14.12
C GLU A 23 -27.41 -24.50 -14.12
N LEU A 24 -26.68 -24.88 -15.18
CA LEU A 24 -25.28 -24.48 -15.35
C LEU A 24 -25.13 -22.97 -15.43
N ASN A 25 -25.99 -22.27 -16.17
CA ASN A 25 -25.99 -20.82 -16.30
C ASN A 25 -26.30 -20.12 -14.96
N VAL A 26 -27.19 -20.68 -14.13
CA VAL A 26 -27.47 -20.15 -12.80
C VAL A 26 -26.26 -20.33 -11.89
N SER A 27 -25.62 -21.49 -11.90
CA SER A 27 -24.40 -21.76 -11.14
C SER A 27 -23.26 -20.83 -11.54
N LEU A 28 -23.02 -20.68 -12.84
CA LEU A 28 -21.97 -19.81 -13.36
C LEU A 28 -22.19 -18.32 -12.97
N LYS A 29 -23.43 -17.85 -13.02
CA LYS A 29 -23.78 -16.50 -12.57
C LYS A 29 -23.52 -16.30 -11.08
N ALA A 30 -23.86 -17.30 -10.25
CA ALA A 30 -23.61 -17.26 -8.80
C ALA A 30 -22.09 -17.21 -8.50
N ASP A 31 -21.30 -17.99 -9.22
CA ASP A 31 -19.85 -18.00 -9.06
C ASP A 31 -19.21 -16.68 -9.50
N LEU A 32 -19.64 -16.10 -10.61
CA LEU A 32 -19.20 -14.79 -11.08
C LEU A 32 -19.56 -13.66 -10.09
N GLN A 33 -20.77 -13.72 -9.51
CA GLN A 33 -21.18 -12.76 -8.49
C GLN A 33 -20.32 -12.87 -7.23
N LYS A 34 -20.02 -14.08 -6.77
CA LYS A 34 -19.18 -14.34 -5.61
C LYS A 34 -17.73 -13.86 -5.81
N GLU A 35 -17.18 -14.04 -7.01
CA GLU A 35 -15.86 -13.51 -7.35
C GLU A 35 -15.85 -11.96 -7.41
N SER A 36 -16.90 -11.36 -7.98
CA SER A 36 -17.07 -9.89 -7.99
C SER A 36 -17.18 -9.32 -6.56
N GLU A 37 -17.93 -9.97 -5.68
CA GLU A 37 -18.03 -9.55 -4.27
C GLU A 37 -16.71 -9.68 -3.52
N LYS A 38 -15.92 -10.73 -3.79
CA LYS A 38 -14.57 -10.88 -3.22
C LYS A 38 -13.62 -9.78 -3.71
N ALA A 39 -13.65 -9.49 -5.00
CA ALA A 39 -12.84 -8.40 -5.57
C ALA A 39 -13.20 -7.05 -4.95
N THR A 40 -14.49 -6.73 -4.82
CA THR A 40 -14.98 -5.50 -4.18
C THR A 40 -14.58 -5.42 -2.71
N ARG A 41 -14.67 -6.52 -1.95
CA ARG A 41 -14.21 -6.57 -0.56
C ARG A 41 -12.71 -6.39 -0.43
N ALA A 42 -11.93 -6.97 -1.35
CA ALA A 42 -10.48 -6.80 -1.38
C ALA A 42 -10.11 -5.33 -1.65
N GLN A 43 -10.77 -4.66 -2.58
CA GLN A 43 -10.61 -3.23 -2.85
C GLN A 43 -10.98 -2.37 -1.64
N LEU A 44 -12.12 -2.63 -0.99
CA LEU A 44 -12.54 -1.91 0.22
C LEU A 44 -11.57 -2.10 1.39
N ASN A 45 -11.00 -3.29 1.55
CA ASN A 45 -9.98 -3.51 2.57
C ASN A 45 -8.66 -2.79 2.26
N MET A 46 -8.28 -2.69 0.97
CA MET A 46 -7.15 -1.86 0.54
C MET A 46 -7.39 -0.38 0.86
N LEU A 47 -8.59 0.14 0.62
CA LEU A 47 -8.99 1.50 0.98
C LEU A 47 -8.87 1.79 2.48
N LYS A 48 -9.28 0.86 3.33
CA LYS A 48 -9.16 1.00 4.79
C LYS A 48 -7.71 1.03 5.29
N ILE A 49 -6.80 0.36 4.58
CA ILE A 49 -5.36 0.35 4.91
C ILE A 49 -4.69 1.66 4.46
N GLN A 50 -5.18 2.30 3.40
CA GLN A 50 -4.61 3.54 2.88
C GLN A 50 -4.92 4.78 3.74
N LEU A 51 -6.04 4.76 4.46
CA LEU A 51 -6.37 5.77 5.46
C LEU A 51 -6.05 5.19 6.84
N ASP A 52 -4.77 5.11 7.22
CA ASP A 52 -4.40 4.67 8.56
C ASP A 52 -5.02 5.62 9.61
N PRO A 53 -6.07 5.19 10.35
CA PRO A 53 -6.70 6.05 11.34
C PRO A 53 -5.72 6.47 12.43
N HIS A 54 -4.74 5.61 12.73
CA HIS A 54 -3.73 5.89 13.73
C HIS A 54 -2.78 7.00 13.27
N PHE A 55 -2.39 7.04 11.99
CA PHE A 55 -1.64 8.16 11.43
C PHE A 55 -2.41 9.47 11.54
N MET A 56 -3.72 9.44 11.24
CA MET A 56 -4.59 10.61 11.35
C MET A 56 -4.68 11.11 12.79
N PHE A 57 -5.04 10.25 13.74
CA PHE A 57 -5.14 10.62 15.16
C PHE A 57 -3.82 11.13 15.71
N ASN A 58 -2.73 10.49 15.37
CA ASN A 58 -1.40 10.90 15.78
C ASN A 58 -1.00 12.25 15.19
N SER A 59 -1.37 12.54 13.95
CA SER A 59 -1.11 13.84 13.31
C SER A 59 -1.93 14.96 13.96
N LEU A 60 -3.20 14.69 14.28
CA LEU A 60 -4.06 15.65 14.97
C LEU A 60 -3.54 15.92 16.40
N ASN A 61 -3.10 14.90 17.13
CA ASN A 61 -2.52 15.07 18.45
C ASN A 61 -1.22 15.89 18.41
N ALA A 62 -0.37 15.65 17.41
CA ALA A 62 0.83 16.46 17.20
C ALA A 62 0.48 17.92 16.88
N LEU A 63 -0.56 18.15 16.06
CA LEU A 63 -1.03 19.50 15.75
C LEU A 63 -1.51 20.24 17.01
N VAL A 64 -2.29 19.59 17.87
CA VAL A 64 -2.76 20.17 19.14
C VAL A 64 -1.57 20.63 19.99
N GLY A 65 -0.54 19.79 20.15
CA GLY A 65 0.67 20.18 20.89
C GLY A 65 1.41 21.36 20.26
N LEU A 66 1.49 21.41 18.93
CA LEU A 66 2.17 22.48 18.21
C LEU A 66 1.43 23.83 18.27
N ILE A 67 0.09 23.85 18.40
CA ILE A 67 -0.70 25.09 18.46
C ILE A 67 -0.23 25.97 19.63
N ASP A 68 -0.03 25.38 20.79
CA ASP A 68 0.36 26.11 21.99
C ASP A 68 1.88 26.40 22.02
N GLU A 69 2.70 25.46 21.51
CA GLU A 69 4.16 25.58 21.55
C GLU A 69 4.70 26.55 20.48
N ASN A 70 4.22 26.41 19.23
CA ASN A 70 4.70 27.19 18.10
C ASN A 70 3.62 27.30 17.00
N PRO A 71 2.77 28.34 17.03
CA PRO A 71 1.68 28.52 16.08
C PRO A 71 2.11 28.52 14.60
N LYS A 72 3.29 29.07 14.27
CA LYS A 72 3.80 29.04 12.89
C LYS A 72 4.17 27.63 12.43
N LYS A 73 4.71 26.83 13.35
CA LYS A 73 5.03 25.44 13.06
C LYS A 73 3.75 24.61 12.94
N ALA A 74 2.71 24.90 13.74
CA ALA A 74 1.39 24.31 13.63
C ALA A 74 0.72 24.61 12.29
N GLU A 75 0.80 25.85 11.81
CA GLU A 75 0.32 26.25 10.49
C GLU A 75 1.02 25.48 9.38
N HIS A 76 2.36 25.42 9.41
CA HIS A 76 3.13 24.68 8.41
C HIS A 76 2.81 23.19 8.44
N PHE A 77 2.72 22.59 9.62
CA PHE A 77 2.31 21.18 9.79
C PHE A 77 0.93 20.91 9.20
N THR A 78 -0.04 21.81 9.43
CA THR A 78 -1.39 21.69 8.89
C THR A 78 -1.42 21.71 7.36
N LEU A 79 -0.62 22.59 6.75
CA LEU A 79 -0.50 22.67 5.28
C LEU A 79 0.10 21.38 4.70
N GLU A 80 1.17 20.86 5.28
CA GLU A 80 1.78 19.61 4.83
C GLU A 80 0.84 18.41 5.04
N LEU A 81 0.14 18.35 6.17
CA LEU A 81 -0.87 17.33 6.43
C LEU A 81 -2.00 17.36 5.41
N SER A 82 -2.49 18.55 5.06
CA SER A 82 -3.51 18.73 4.03
C SER A 82 -3.03 18.23 2.66
N ARG A 83 -1.78 18.49 2.28
CA ARG A 83 -1.18 17.99 1.02
C ARG A 83 -1.10 16.47 0.99
N VAL A 84 -0.66 15.86 2.09
CA VAL A 84 -0.59 14.39 2.24
C VAL A 84 -1.98 13.77 2.06
N TYR A 85 -3.00 14.28 2.77
CA TYR A 85 -4.35 13.74 2.64
C TYR A 85 -4.97 13.97 1.26
N LYS A 86 -4.76 15.15 0.66
CA LYS A 86 -5.24 15.43 -0.70
C LYS A 86 -4.67 14.43 -1.71
N TYR A 87 -3.39 14.13 -1.60
CA TYR A 87 -2.74 13.13 -2.46
C TYR A 87 -3.33 11.74 -2.26
N ILE A 88 -3.49 11.29 -0.99
CA ILE A 88 -4.04 9.97 -0.67
C ILE A 88 -5.44 9.82 -1.30
N VAL A 89 -6.31 10.81 -1.08
CA VAL A 89 -7.68 10.78 -1.61
C VAL A 89 -7.70 10.80 -3.15
N ALA A 90 -6.82 11.57 -3.78
CA ALA A 90 -6.77 11.67 -5.25
C ALA A 90 -6.28 10.38 -5.93
N ASN A 91 -5.46 9.59 -5.23
CA ASN A 91 -4.81 8.39 -5.81
C ASN A 91 -5.33 7.07 -5.23
N ILE A 92 -6.44 7.11 -4.49
CA ILE A 92 -6.99 5.94 -3.77
C ILE A 92 -7.37 4.80 -4.72
N ASP A 93 -7.88 5.13 -5.92
CA ASP A 93 -8.33 4.19 -6.94
C ASP A 93 -7.31 4.00 -8.06
N ALA A 94 -6.16 4.67 -8.02
CA ALA A 94 -5.15 4.56 -9.06
C ALA A 94 -4.35 3.26 -8.93
N ASP A 95 -4.19 2.54 -10.03
CA ASP A 95 -3.28 1.39 -10.09
C ASP A 95 -1.83 1.86 -10.15
N PHE A 96 -1.55 2.91 -10.91
CA PHE A 96 -0.22 3.51 -11.10
C PHE A 96 -0.30 5.03 -11.02
N ILE A 97 0.79 5.62 -10.58
CA ILE A 97 1.06 7.06 -10.63
C ILE A 97 2.41 7.28 -11.30
N SER A 98 2.68 8.49 -11.79
CA SER A 98 4.04 8.80 -12.27
C SER A 98 5.04 8.68 -11.11
N LEU A 99 6.25 8.19 -11.41
CA LEU A 99 7.31 8.09 -10.41
C LEU A 99 7.59 9.45 -9.77
N LYS A 100 7.51 10.53 -10.57
CA LYS A 100 7.69 11.90 -10.09
C LYS A 100 6.66 12.26 -9.02
N GLU A 101 5.37 11.99 -9.26
CA GLU A 101 4.32 12.23 -8.25
C GLU A 101 4.56 11.43 -6.97
N GLY A 102 5.01 10.17 -7.11
CA GLY A 102 5.36 9.33 -5.96
C GLY A 102 6.52 9.91 -5.14
N ILE A 103 7.54 10.46 -5.82
CA ILE A 103 8.69 11.11 -5.18
C ILE A 103 8.29 12.45 -4.54
N ASP A 104 7.52 13.28 -5.23
CA ASP A 104 7.02 14.55 -4.68
C ASP A 104 6.17 14.30 -3.43
N PHE A 105 5.35 13.26 -3.45
CA PHE A 105 4.55 12.86 -2.29
C PHE A 105 5.40 12.39 -1.12
N ILE A 106 6.37 11.50 -1.33
CA ILE A 106 7.22 11.01 -0.23
C ILE A 106 8.07 12.13 0.37
N CYS A 107 8.52 13.12 -0.42
CA CYS A 107 9.19 14.31 0.09
C CYS A 107 8.30 15.10 1.05
N ASN A 108 7.03 15.32 0.70
CA ASN A 108 6.07 16.02 1.57
C ASN A 108 5.76 15.21 2.83
N TYR A 109 5.62 13.90 2.71
CA TYR A 109 5.40 12.99 3.82
C TYR A 109 6.60 12.99 4.80
N CYS A 110 7.83 12.93 4.30
CA CYS A 110 9.04 12.98 5.12
C CYS A 110 9.15 14.31 5.90
N ARG A 111 8.83 15.45 5.26
CA ARG A 111 8.78 16.76 5.95
C ARG A 111 7.77 16.75 7.11
N LEU A 112 6.60 16.14 6.90
CA LEU A 112 5.60 16.01 7.96
C LEU A 112 6.13 15.21 9.15
N ILE A 113 6.83 14.10 8.89
CA ILE A 113 7.48 13.27 9.90
C ILE A 113 8.56 14.05 10.65
N GLU A 114 9.41 14.82 9.95
CA GLU A 114 10.47 15.65 10.56
C GLU A 114 9.91 16.75 11.47
N ILE A 115 8.78 17.36 11.07
CA ILE A 115 8.10 18.36 11.92
C ILE A 115 7.58 17.70 13.20
N ARG A 116 7.03 16.50 13.10
CA ARG A 116 6.44 15.76 14.21
C ARG A 116 7.49 15.21 15.20
N TYR A 117 8.61 14.72 14.67
CA TYR A 117 9.67 14.06 15.41
C TYR A 117 11.03 14.74 15.15
N PRO A 118 11.26 15.95 15.66
CA PRO A 118 12.47 16.70 15.35
C PRO A 118 13.73 15.92 15.71
N GLN A 119 14.66 15.82 14.75
CA GLN A 119 15.98 15.18 14.91
C GLN A 119 15.99 13.69 15.23
N GLN A 120 14.84 13.01 15.27
CA GLN A 120 14.76 11.56 15.50
C GLN A 120 14.95 10.73 14.22
N PHE A 121 14.90 11.39 13.08
CA PHE A 121 15.09 10.77 11.75
C PHE A 121 16.12 11.55 10.94
N LYS A 122 16.88 10.83 10.12
CA LYS A 122 17.72 11.40 9.06
C LYS A 122 17.29 10.73 7.75
N ILE A 123 16.40 11.40 7.02
CA ILE A 123 15.85 10.88 5.77
C ILE A 123 16.61 11.51 4.61
N GLN A 124 17.26 10.69 3.79
CA GLN A 124 18.01 11.12 2.62
C GLN A 124 17.33 10.57 1.36
N ILE A 125 16.95 11.48 0.48
CA ILE A 125 16.31 11.15 -0.80
C ILE A 125 17.29 11.58 -1.90
N ALA A 126 17.71 10.63 -2.74
CA ALA A 126 18.61 10.92 -3.85
C ALA A 126 17.93 11.86 -4.89
N GLU A 127 18.70 12.71 -5.55
CA GLU A 127 18.18 13.72 -6.49
C GLU A 127 17.79 13.11 -7.85
N ASP A 128 18.43 12.02 -8.27
CA ASP A 128 18.33 11.41 -9.58
C ASP A 128 17.38 10.21 -9.66
N LEU A 129 16.30 10.22 -8.89
CA LEU A 129 15.35 9.11 -8.81
C LEU A 129 14.52 8.94 -10.08
N VAL A 130 14.16 10.03 -10.75
CA VAL A 130 13.31 10.04 -11.94
C VAL A 130 14.19 10.24 -13.18
N LYS A 131 14.19 9.26 -14.08
CA LYS A 131 14.96 9.32 -15.34
C LYS A 131 14.10 9.62 -16.57
N SER A 132 12.82 9.25 -16.51
CA SER A 132 11.86 9.47 -17.59
C SER A 132 10.50 9.89 -17.04
N SER A 133 9.78 10.70 -17.81
CA SER A 133 8.39 11.06 -17.49
C SER A 133 7.40 9.89 -17.62
N GLU A 134 7.80 8.83 -18.31
CA GLU A 134 6.97 7.64 -18.51
C GLU A 134 7.09 6.63 -17.35
N GLU A 135 8.06 6.80 -16.47
CA GLU A 135 8.25 5.92 -15.31
C GLU A 135 7.09 6.04 -14.31
N SER A 136 6.61 4.91 -13.85
CA SER A 136 5.49 4.82 -12.93
C SER A 136 5.80 3.94 -11.71
N ILE A 137 5.01 4.12 -10.66
CA ILE A 137 5.10 3.32 -9.43
C ILE A 137 3.68 3.11 -8.87
N LEU A 138 3.48 2.08 -8.05
CA LEU A 138 2.21 1.93 -7.34
C LEU A 138 2.06 3.03 -6.27
N PRO A 139 0.86 3.65 -6.17
CA PRO A 139 0.59 4.66 -5.15
C PRO A 139 0.90 4.17 -3.74
N LEU A 140 1.40 5.08 -2.91
CA LEU A 140 1.69 4.87 -1.48
C LEU A 140 2.77 3.81 -1.16
N SER A 141 3.42 3.22 -2.18
CA SER A 141 4.47 2.22 -1.98
C SER A 141 5.60 2.75 -1.09
N LEU A 142 6.13 3.93 -1.41
CA LEU A 142 7.26 4.53 -0.68
C LEU A 142 6.86 4.95 0.74
N GLN A 143 5.66 5.50 0.91
CA GLN A 143 5.11 5.83 2.23
C GLN A 143 5.08 4.59 3.13
N LEU A 144 4.51 3.49 2.65
CA LEU A 144 4.44 2.24 3.40
C LEU A 144 5.82 1.77 3.86
N LEU A 145 6.85 1.91 3.02
CA LEU A 145 8.21 1.50 3.36
C LEU A 145 8.82 2.40 4.43
N VAL A 146 8.62 3.72 4.34
CA VAL A 146 9.08 4.68 5.35
C VAL A 146 8.32 4.46 6.67
N GLU A 147 7.01 4.23 6.64
CA GLU A 147 6.22 3.90 7.84
C GLU A 147 6.71 2.61 8.51
N ASN A 148 6.99 1.58 7.72
CA ASN A 148 7.55 0.33 8.24
C ASN A 148 8.92 0.54 8.90
N ALA A 149 9.80 1.36 8.30
CA ALA A 149 11.09 1.69 8.89
C ALA A 149 10.90 2.37 10.25
N ILE A 150 10.02 3.36 10.35
CA ILE A 150 9.72 4.09 11.59
C ILE A 150 9.11 3.16 12.65
N LYS A 151 8.12 2.36 12.26
CA LYS A 151 7.35 1.52 13.18
C LYS A 151 8.17 0.39 13.81
N HIS A 152 9.11 -0.17 13.06
CA HIS A 152 9.84 -1.36 13.49
C HIS A 152 11.22 -1.08 14.08
N ASN A 153 11.58 0.20 14.25
CA ASN A 153 12.87 0.59 14.81
C ASN A 153 12.72 1.63 15.91
N GLN A 154 13.56 1.50 16.94
CA GLN A 154 13.73 2.56 17.94
C GLN A 154 14.38 3.78 17.29
N HIS A 155 14.00 4.95 17.74
CA HIS A 155 14.56 6.20 17.28
C HIS A 155 14.51 7.25 18.42
N SER A 156 15.55 8.06 18.52
CA SER A 156 15.64 9.17 19.46
C SER A 156 16.51 10.27 18.88
N THR A 157 16.61 11.39 19.57
CA THR A 157 17.52 12.47 19.18
C THR A 157 19.00 12.09 19.30
N GLU A 158 19.35 11.21 20.25
CA GLU A 158 20.70 10.69 20.44
C GLU A 158 21.06 9.57 19.44
N SER A 159 20.04 8.82 19.00
CA SER A 159 20.20 7.71 18.04
C SER A 159 19.13 7.80 16.95
N PRO A 160 19.28 8.75 16.01
CA PRO A 160 18.31 8.94 14.96
C PRO A 160 18.30 7.76 13.99
N LEU A 161 17.10 7.36 13.56
CA LEU A 161 16.94 6.35 12.52
C LEU A 161 17.34 6.94 11.17
N MET A 162 18.28 6.26 10.49
CA MET A 162 18.69 6.61 9.13
C MET A 162 17.77 5.93 8.13
N ILE A 163 17.20 6.69 7.20
CA ILE A 163 16.37 6.18 6.10
C ILE A 163 16.92 6.75 4.79
N HIS A 164 17.22 5.88 3.84
CA HIS A 164 17.72 6.28 2.53
C HIS A 164 16.75 5.83 1.45
N ILE A 165 16.41 6.75 0.56
CA ILE A 165 15.60 6.47 -0.64
C ILE A 165 16.49 6.74 -1.84
N MET A 166 16.78 5.69 -2.61
CA MET A 166 17.68 5.75 -3.74
C MET A 166 17.16 4.91 -4.91
N ARG A 167 17.71 5.15 -6.08
CA ARG A 167 17.43 4.34 -7.26
C ARG A 167 18.53 3.30 -7.46
N GLU A 168 18.11 2.08 -7.77
CA GLU A 168 19.00 1.01 -8.20
C GLU A 168 18.38 0.34 -9.42
N ASP A 169 18.95 0.58 -10.58
CA ASP A 169 18.45 0.13 -11.88
C ASP A 169 16.97 0.52 -12.11
N ASN A 170 16.10 -0.49 -12.18
CA ASN A 170 14.66 -0.35 -12.36
C ASN A 170 13.88 -0.49 -11.03
N TYR A 171 14.51 -0.15 -9.91
CA TYR A 171 13.90 -0.19 -8.59
C TYR A 171 14.14 1.11 -7.84
N ILE A 172 13.16 1.51 -7.04
CA ILE A 172 13.38 2.45 -5.94
C ILE A 172 13.65 1.63 -4.68
N CYS A 173 14.78 1.90 -4.06
CA CYS A 173 15.23 1.23 -2.84
C CYS A 173 14.96 2.14 -1.65
N VAL A 174 14.29 1.62 -0.64
CA VAL A 174 14.21 2.25 0.68
C VAL A 174 14.98 1.39 1.65
N SER A 175 16.02 1.94 2.24
CA SER A 175 16.81 1.26 3.27
C SER A 175 16.77 2.01 4.58
N ASN A 176 16.84 1.30 5.69
CA ASN A 176 16.97 1.88 7.02
C ASN A 176 17.97 1.11 7.88
N THR A 177 18.61 1.82 8.83
CA THR A 177 19.38 1.16 9.89
C THR A 177 18.46 0.32 10.77
N LEU A 178 18.99 -0.77 11.33
CA LEU A 178 18.25 -1.66 12.24
C LEU A 178 18.51 -1.25 13.69
N HIS A 179 17.49 -0.75 14.34
CA HIS A 179 17.44 -0.45 15.79
C HIS A 179 16.24 -1.21 16.40
N PRO A 180 16.28 -2.56 16.46
CA PRO A 180 15.11 -3.33 16.86
C PRO A 180 14.72 -3.04 18.32
N TYR A 181 13.42 -3.05 18.60
CA TYR A 181 12.94 -3.01 19.97
C TYR A 181 13.35 -4.27 20.72
N PRO A 182 13.58 -4.21 22.04
CA PRO A 182 13.77 -5.39 22.87
C PRO A 182 12.62 -6.39 22.72
N GLU A 183 12.89 -7.68 22.85
CA GLU A 183 11.90 -8.75 22.62
C GLU A 183 10.63 -8.60 23.49
N ASN A 184 10.78 -8.09 24.71
CA ASN A 184 9.67 -7.83 25.63
C ASN A 184 8.77 -6.65 25.21
N GLU A 185 9.26 -5.73 24.38
CA GLU A 185 8.51 -4.58 23.88
C GLU A 185 7.95 -4.84 22.47
N GLN A 186 8.52 -5.77 21.72
CA GLN A 186 8.04 -6.14 20.38
C GLN A 186 6.58 -6.63 20.39
N GLN A 187 6.11 -7.21 21.50
CA GLN A 187 4.72 -7.67 21.65
C GLN A 187 3.68 -6.55 21.59
N ASN A 188 4.04 -5.32 21.97
CA ASN A 188 3.13 -4.18 21.89
C ASN A 188 2.93 -3.65 20.45
N PHE A 189 3.76 -4.10 19.50
CA PHE A 189 3.70 -3.75 18.07
C PHE A 189 3.16 -4.90 17.20
N VAL A 190 2.72 -6.01 17.81
CA VAL A 190 2.24 -7.24 17.13
C VAL A 190 0.95 -7.02 16.32
N ASP A 191 0.21 -5.94 16.57
CA ASP A 191 -0.94 -5.58 15.73
C ASP A 191 -0.57 -5.09 14.30
N SER A 192 0.71 -4.93 14.01
CA SER A 192 1.20 -4.72 12.65
C SER A 192 1.54 -6.05 12.00
N THR A 193 0.55 -6.75 11.61
CA THR A 193 0.49 -8.11 11.07
C THR A 193 1.27 -8.35 9.76
N GLY A 194 2.24 -7.53 9.36
CA GLY A 194 2.91 -7.67 8.06
C GLY A 194 1.95 -7.50 6.86
N ILE A 195 0.69 -7.14 7.14
CA ILE A 195 -0.37 -6.97 6.12
C ILE A 195 0.03 -5.94 5.08
N GLY A 196 0.64 -4.82 5.49
CA GLY A 196 1.05 -3.77 4.57
C GLY A 196 2.04 -4.26 3.51
N MET A 197 3.11 -4.93 3.92
CA MET A 197 4.11 -5.49 3.00
C MET A 197 3.52 -6.61 2.14
N LYS A 198 2.69 -7.48 2.73
CA LYS A 198 1.99 -8.53 1.98
C LYS A 198 1.08 -7.94 0.91
N ASN A 199 0.30 -6.92 1.24
CA ASN A 199 -0.58 -6.24 0.30
C ASN A 199 0.20 -5.54 -0.81
N LEU A 200 1.32 -4.88 -0.49
CA LEU A 200 2.20 -4.29 -1.48
C LEU A 200 2.71 -5.34 -2.46
N TYR A 201 3.19 -6.48 -1.94
CA TYR A 201 3.67 -7.59 -2.76
C TYR A 201 2.58 -8.15 -3.69
N GLU A 202 1.38 -8.42 -3.16
CA GLU A 202 0.25 -8.94 -3.95
C GLU A 202 -0.22 -7.92 -5.00
N ARG A 203 -0.22 -6.62 -4.71
CA ARG A 203 -0.54 -5.58 -5.69
C ARG A 203 0.47 -5.57 -6.84
N TYR A 204 1.77 -5.58 -6.56
CA TYR A 204 2.79 -5.65 -7.60
C TYR A 204 2.65 -6.91 -8.43
N LYS A 205 2.42 -8.06 -7.81
CA LYS A 205 2.21 -9.36 -8.49
C LYS A 205 0.97 -9.38 -9.40
N LEU A 206 -0.10 -8.67 -9.01
CA LEU A 206 -1.34 -8.59 -9.81
C LEU A 206 -1.22 -7.62 -10.99
N LEU A 207 -0.46 -6.53 -10.81
CA LEU A 207 -0.43 -5.41 -11.75
C LEU A 207 0.82 -5.40 -12.64
N THR A 208 1.84 -6.18 -12.30
CA THR A 208 3.14 -6.15 -13.00
C THR A 208 3.79 -7.53 -13.03
N ASP A 209 4.78 -7.71 -13.92
CA ASP A 209 5.61 -8.91 -13.97
C ASP A 209 6.79 -8.87 -12.99
N ARG A 210 6.92 -7.79 -12.20
CA ARG A 210 8.00 -7.58 -11.23
C ARG A 210 7.43 -7.47 -9.82
N ILE A 211 8.18 -7.96 -8.86
CA ILE A 211 7.76 -7.98 -7.45
C ILE A 211 8.77 -7.21 -6.58
N PRO A 212 8.32 -6.66 -5.45
CA PRO A 212 9.24 -6.10 -4.45
C PRO A 212 10.24 -7.13 -3.94
N VAL A 213 11.46 -6.68 -3.68
CA VAL A 213 12.54 -7.50 -3.13
C VAL A 213 12.89 -6.99 -1.73
N VAL A 214 12.98 -7.90 -0.77
CA VAL A 214 13.33 -7.59 0.62
C VAL A 214 14.67 -8.22 0.95
N LEU A 215 15.62 -7.41 1.44
CA LEU A 215 16.92 -7.82 1.90
C LEU A 215 17.11 -7.36 3.35
N LYS A 216 17.61 -8.25 4.19
CA LYS A 216 17.92 -7.95 5.58
C LYS A 216 19.35 -8.36 5.88
N THR A 217 20.15 -7.42 6.31
CA THR A 217 21.51 -7.65 6.81
C THR A 217 21.53 -7.57 8.34
N LYS A 218 22.70 -7.59 8.95
CA LYS A 218 22.86 -7.36 10.40
C LYS A 218 22.60 -5.90 10.80
N PHE A 219 22.75 -4.96 9.85
CA PHE A 219 22.76 -3.52 10.13
C PHE A 219 21.64 -2.77 9.44
N GLU A 220 21.09 -3.31 8.36
CA GLU A 220 20.13 -2.63 7.50
C GLU A 220 18.99 -3.55 7.06
N TYR A 221 17.83 -2.92 6.88
CA TYR A 221 16.67 -3.49 6.20
C TYR A 221 16.45 -2.73 4.91
N ILE A 222 16.38 -3.42 3.79
CA ILE A 222 16.27 -2.83 2.46
C ILE A 222 15.07 -3.42 1.76
N VAL A 223 14.21 -2.57 1.23
CA VAL A 223 13.10 -2.98 0.36
C VAL A 223 13.25 -2.25 -0.97
N LYS A 224 13.20 -3.02 -2.05
CA LYS A 224 13.23 -2.53 -3.42
C LYS A 224 11.85 -2.68 -4.04
N VAL A 225 11.27 -1.59 -4.52
CA VAL A 225 10.00 -1.62 -5.26
C VAL A 225 10.25 -1.34 -6.74
N PRO A 226 9.63 -2.13 -7.64
CA PRO A 226 9.84 -1.96 -9.08
C PRO A 226 9.35 -0.61 -9.59
N ILE A 227 10.11 -0.03 -10.52
CA ILE A 227 9.68 1.05 -11.42
C ILE A 227 9.04 0.38 -12.64
N ILE A 228 7.89 0.89 -13.07
CA ILE A 228 7.08 0.37 -14.15
C ILE A 228 7.20 1.30 -15.36
#